data_1d14ad8102140f5eee740ed9224aadad
#
_entry.id   1d14ad8102140f5eee740ed9224aadad
#
_cell.length_a   1.000
_cell.length_b   1.000
_cell.length_c   1.000
_cell.angle_alpha   90.00
_cell.angle_beta   90.00
_cell.angle_gamma   90.00
#
_symmetry.space_group_name_H-M   'P 1'
#
loop_
_entity.id
_entity.type
_entity.pdbx_description
1 polymer ?
#
loop_
_entity_poly.entity_id
_entity_poly.type
_entity_poly.pdbx_seq_one_letter_code
_entity_poly.pdbx_strand_id
1 'polypeptide(L)'
;MLWLQRLRQAFRQFGPRAGTVLSLCGGAFLLLAAGFGLRSWITIRPLIRATATVSENVSSFAPGGGVTYTPRLRFRTASGELVQVLSGRGSEDIDFPAGTNLPILYLANAPQSAFIATVSRVYPAALTFGILGVALLDLGLIFWFLSRHENTQKDA
;
A
#
# COMPACT_ATOMS: atom_id res chain seq x y z
N MET A 1 7.27 38.15 -9.09
CA MET A 1 8.60 38.10 -8.45
C MET A 1 8.56 38.08 -6.92
N LEU A 2 7.63 38.74 -6.25
CA LEU A 2 7.52 38.79 -4.77
C LEU A 2 7.27 37.45 -4.08
N TRP A 3 6.60 36.47 -4.68
CA TRP A 3 6.35 35.16 -4.09
C TRP A 3 7.62 34.29 -4.01
N LEU A 4 8.53 34.41 -4.96
CA LEU A 4 9.84 33.74 -4.93
C LEU A 4 10.71 34.24 -3.76
N GLN A 5 10.64 35.55 -3.45
CA GLN A 5 11.36 36.11 -2.30
C GLN A 5 10.75 35.65 -0.98
N ARG A 6 9.42 35.54 -0.89
CA ARG A 6 8.74 35.00 0.29
C ARG A 6 9.05 33.51 0.50
N LEU A 7 9.08 32.72 -0.58
CA LEU A 7 9.53 31.33 -0.51
C LEU A 7 10.99 31.23 -0.04
N ARG A 8 11.90 32.01 -0.55
CA ARG A 8 13.31 32.04 -0.08
C ARG A 8 13.42 32.45 1.39
N GLN A 9 12.62 33.40 1.85
CA GLN A 9 12.60 33.78 3.28
C GLN A 9 12.01 32.68 4.17
N ALA A 10 10.95 32.00 3.75
CA ALA A 10 10.41 30.85 4.45
C ALA A 10 11.44 29.69 4.50
N PHE A 11 12.13 29.41 3.40
CA PHE A 11 13.22 28.42 3.37
C PHE A 11 14.37 28.76 4.32
N ARG A 12 14.72 30.03 4.49
CA ARG A 12 15.74 30.48 5.45
C ARG A 12 15.33 30.29 6.89
N GLN A 13 14.05 30.49 7.24
CA GLN A 13 13.54 30.30 8.61
C GLN A 13 13.44 28.83 9.01
N PHE A 14 13.15 27.91 8.07
CA PHE A 14 13.04 26.48 8.33
C PHE A 14 14.37 25.71 8.32
N GLY A 15 15.48 26.30 7.98
CA GLY A 15 16.87 25.85 8.12
C GLY A 15 17.17 24.33 8.08
N PRO A 16 18.40 23.93 8.32
CA PRO A 16 18.82 22.51 8.28
C PRO A 16 18.07 21.60 9.27
N ARG A 17 17.46 22.19 10.30
CA ARG A 17 16.65 21.46 11.29
C ARG A 17 15.38 20.83 10.66
N ALA A 18 14.72 21.52 9.72
CA ALA A 18 13.53 21.00 9.06
C ALA A 18 13.85 19.80 8.16
N GLY A 19 14.95 19.86 7.41
CA GLY A 19 15.43 18.72 6.61
C GLY A 19 15.72 17.49 7.47
N THR A 20 16.40 17.71 8.62
CA THR A 20 16.69 16.61 9.57
C THR A 20 15.42 16.01 10.16
N VAL A 21 14.45 16.84 10.58
CA VAL A 21 13.17 16.35 11.13
C VAL A 21 12.40 15.56 10.08
N LEU A 22 12.29 16.06 8.84
CA LEU A 22 11.61 15.35 7.75
C LEU A 22 12.27 14.00 7.44
N SER A 23 13.61 13.95 7.41
CA SER A 23 14.35 12.70 7.19
C SER A 23 14.15 11.70 8.32
N LEU A 24 14.12 12.15 9.57
CA LEU A 24 13.84 11.29 10.74
C LEU A 24 12.40 10.75 10.69
N CYS A 25 11.42 11.58 10.35
CA CYS A 25 10.04 11.14 10.15
C CYS A 25 9.95 10.12 9.01
N GLY A 26 10.60 10.40 7.87
CA GLY A 26 10.65 9.47 6.74
C GLY A 26 11.26 8.12 7.13
N GLY A 27 12.38 8.13 7.88
CA GLY A 27 12.99 6.93 8.44
C GLY A 27 12.07 6.14 9.37
N ALA A 28 11.35 6.84 10.26
CA ALA A 28 10.37 6.20 11.15
C ALA A 28 9.22 5.52 10.37
N PHE A 29 8.70 6.18 9.32
CA PHE A 29 7.69 5.58 8.44
C PHE A 29 8.19 4.35 7.69
N LEU A 30 9.45 4.33 7.25
CA LEU A 30 10.06 3.16 6.62
C LEU A 30 10.23 1.99 7.60
N LEU A 31 10.60 2.26 8.85
CA LEU A 31 10.66 1.23 9.90
C LEU A 31 9.28 0.64 10.17
N LEU A 32 8.23 1.47 10.22
CA LEU A 32 6.84 1.00 10.33
C LEU A 32 6.45 0.15 9.11
N ALA A 33 6.78 0.58 7.89
CA ALA A 33 6.54 -0.19 6.67
C ALA A 33 7.21 -1.56 6.72
N ALA A 34 8.48 -1.63 7.16
CA ALA A 34 9.22 -2.87 7.33
C ALA A 34 8.56 -3.79 8.38
N GLY A 35 8.15 -3.25 9.53
CA GLY A 35 7.45 -3.99 10.58
C GLY A 35 6.12 -4.58 10.10
N PHE A 36 5.29 -3.78 9.43
CA PHE A 36 4.04 -4.27 8.84
C PHE A 36 4.27 -5.27 7.71
N GLY A 37 5.30 -5.07 6.89
CA GLY A 37 5.69 -6.00 5.83
C GLY A 37 6.10 -7.37 6.40
N LEU A 38 6.95 -7.37 7.42
CA LEU A 38 7.39 -8.58 8.11
C LEU A 38 6.22 -9.32 8.76
N ARG A 39 5.33 -8.60 9.46
CA ARG A 39 4.12 -9.17 10.04
C ARG A 39 3.24 -9.83 8.98
N SER A 40 2.98 -9.14 7.86
CA SER A 40 2.21 -9.70 6.75
C SER A 40 2.86 -10.96 6.20
N TRP A 41 4.19 -10.95 6.00
CA TRP A 41 4.93 -12.09 5.48
C TRP A 41 4.85 -13.32 6.39
N ILE A 42 4.96 -13.15 7.73
CA ILE A 42 4.79 -14.24 8.70
C ILE A 42 3.36 -14.80 8.64
N THR A 43 2.36 -13.93 8.51
CA THR A 43 0.94 -14.33 8.45
C THR A 43 0.62 -15.11 7.18
N ILE A 44 1.31 -14.83 6.05
CA ILE A 44 1.05 -15.47 4.75
C ILE A 44 1.76 -16.83 4.64
N ARG A 45 2.84 -17.06 5.38
CA ARG A 45 3.61 -18.32 5.30
C ARG A 45 2.79 -19.61 5.36
N PRO A 46 1.76 -19.75 6.23
CA PRO A 46 0.95 -20.96 6.29
C PRO A 46 -0.10 -21.06 5.16
N LEU A 47 -0.20 -20.06 4.28
CA LEU A 47 -1.21 -20.00 3.23
C LEU A 47 -0.75 -20.75 1.98
N ILE A 48 -1.65 -21.53 1.39
CA ILE A 48 -1.45 -22.23 0.14
C ILE A 48 -1.82 -21.30 -1.01
N ARG A 49 -0.97 -21.28 -2.04
CA ARG A 49 -1.23 -20.55 -3.29
C ARG A 49 -2.03 -21.42 -4.25
N ALA A 50 -3.06 -20.82 -4.86
CA ALA A 50 -3.82 -21.45 -5.93
C ALA A 50 -4.25 -20.38 -6.95
N THR A 51 -4.78 -20.86 -8.09
CA THR A 51 -5.43 -20.00 -9.08
C THR A 51 -6.94 -20.19 -8.95
N ALA A 52 -7.66 -19.10 -8.82
CA ALA A 52 -9.12 -19.08 -8.84
C ALA A 52 -9.63 -18.39 -10.10
N THR A 53 -10.76 -18.85 -10.61
CA THR A 53 -11.50 -18.19 -11.68
C THR A 53 -12.66 -17.41 -11.08
N VAL A 54 -12.85 -16.16 -11.48
CA VAL A 54 -14.03 -15.36 -11.13
C VAL A 54 -15.24 -15.98 -11.84
N SER A 55 -16.18 -16.55 -11.09
CA SER A 55 -17.41 -17.11 -11.66
C SER A 55 -18.45 -16.05 -11.98
N GLU A 56 -18.61 -15.09 -11.10
CA GLU A 56 -19.55 -13.95 -11.25
C GLU A 56 -19.16 -12.81 -10.29
N ASN A 57 -19.71 -11.62 -10.52
CA ASN A 57 -19.64 -10.50 -9.59
C ASN A 57 -20.99 -10.32 -8.93
N VAL A 58 -21.05 -10.49 -7.62
CA VAL A 58 -22.28 -10.34 -6.83
C VAL A 58 -22.42 -8.88 -6.44
N SER A 59 -23.51 -8.26 -6.87
CA SER A 59 -23.84 -6.89 -6.46
C SER A 59 -24.49 -6.85 -5.08
N SER A 60 -24.11 -5.89 -4.27
CA SER A 60 -24.71 -5.62 -2.96
C SER A 60 -24.83 -4.11 -2.73
N PHE A 61 -25.81 -3.68 -1.93
CA PHE A 61 -25.96 -2.28 -1.56
C PHE A 61 -25.03 -1.95 -0.39
N ALA A 62 -24.26 -0.89 -0.54
CA ALA A 62 -23.42 -0.38 0.54
C ALA A 62 -24.26 0.39 1.58
N PRO A 63 -23.88 0.36 2.89
CA PRO A 63 -24.61 1.09 3.94
C PRO A 63 -24.72 2.61 3.75
N GLY A 64 -23.88 3.19 2.89
CA GLY A 64 -23.87 4.63 2.55
C GLY A 64 -24.62 4.99 1.26
N GLY A 65 -25.33 4.04 0.64
CA GLY A 65 -25.86 4.15 -0.71
C GLY A 65 -24.79 3.84 -1.76
N GLY A 66 -25.22 3.33 -2.90
CA GLY A 66 -24.36 2.84 -3.96
C GLY A 66 -24.35 1.32 -4.06
N VAL A 67 -23.86 0.82 -5.19
CA VAL A 67 -23.76 -0.62 -5.47
C VAL A 67 -22.28 -1.01 -5.38
N THR A 68 -21.99 -2.11 -4.68
CA THR A 68 -20.66 -2.69 -4.64
C THR A 68 -20.68 -4.07 -5.29
N TYR A 69 -19.62 -4.39 -6.01
CA TYR A 69 -19.46 -5.67 -6.71
C TYR A 69 -18.40 -6.49 -6.00
N THR A 70 -18.76 -7.71 -5.58
CA THR A 70 -17.85 -8.64 -4.91
C THR A 70 -17.64 -9.85 -5.80
N PRO A 71 -16.41 -10.14 -6.26
CA PRO A 71 -16.15 -11.28 -7.11
C PRO A 71 -16.34 -12.60 -6.35
N ARG A 72 -17.09 -13.54 -6.93
CA ARG A 72 -17.19 -14.92 -6.47
C ARG A 72 -16.07 -15.72 -7.13
N LEU A 73 -15.19 -16.27 -6.31
CA LEU A 73 -14.04 -17.05 -6.74
C LEU A 73 -14.35 -18.54 -6.71
N ARG A 74 -13.96 -19.26 -7.74
CA ARG A 74 -14.03 -20.71 -7.83
C ARG A 74 -12.63 -21.26 -8.04
N PHE A 75 -12.21 -22.20 -7.20
CA PHE A 75 -10.89 -22.82 -7.29
C PHE A 75 -10.91 -24.27 -6.78
N ARG A 76 -9.88 -25.04 -7.12
CA ARG A 76 -9.64 -26.36 -6.54
C ARG A 76 -8.58 -26.25 -5.45
N THR A 77 -8.85 -26.89 -4.30
CA THR A 77 -7.87 -27.02 -3.23
C THR A 77 -6.76 -28.01 -3.63
N ALA A 78 -5.69 -28.08 -2.84
CA ALA A 78 -4.63 -29.09 -3.01
C ALA A 78 -5.16 -30.54 -2.87
N SER A 79 -6.27 -30.73 -2.12
CA SER A 79 -6.97 -32.03 -2.01
C SER A 79 -7.90 -32.35 -3.18
N GLY A 80 -8.05 -31.45 -4.15
CA GLY A 80 -8.91 -31.61 -5.32
C GLY A 80 -10.35 -31.16 -5.12
N GLU A 81 -10.72 -30.69 -3.91
CA GLU A 81 -12.06 -30.19 -3.61
C GLU A 81 -12.35 -28.89 -4.38
N LEU A 82 -13.55 -28.77 -4.95
CA LEU A 82 -13.99 -27.54 -5.60
C LEU A 82 -14.66 -26.63 -4.60
N VAL A 83 -14.07 -25.46 -4.39
CA VAL A 83 -14.54 -24.48 -3.42
C VAL A 83 -14.98 -23.21 -4.13
N GLN A 84 -16.08 -22.60 -3.64
CA GLN A 84 -16.54 -21.29 -4.09
C GLN A 84 -16.63 -20.36 -2.88
N VAL A 85 -16.03 -19.16 -2.99
CA VAL A 85 -16.02 -18.16 -1.95
C VAL A 85 -16.26 -16.78 -2.51
N LEU A 86 -16.86 -15.87 -1.72
CA LEU A 86 -16.89 -14.46 -2.04
C LEU A 86 -15.56 -13.82 -1.57
N SER A 87 -14.90 -13.09 -2.45
CA SER A 87 -13.70 -12.33 -2.09
C SER A 87 -14.07 -11.19 -1.16
N GLY A 88 -13.60 -11.22 0.07
CA GLY A 88 -14.08 -10.50 1.25
C GLY A 88 -14.31 -8.98 1.20
N ARG A 89 -14.06 -8.25 0.11
CA ARG A 89 -14.38 -6.82 0.00
C ARG A 89 -14.86 -6.50 -1.43
N GLY A 90 -16.05 -5.89 -1.52
CA GLY A 90 -16.59 -5.35 -2.76
C GLY A 90 -15.92 -4.02 -3.15
N SER A 91 -15.99 -3.69 -4.43
CA SER A 91 -15.59 -2.43 -5.04
C SER A 91 -16.79 -1.78 -5.72
N GLU A 92 -16.77 -0.45 -5.87
CA GLU A 92 -17.82 0.27 -6.64
C GLU A 92 -17.75 -0.09 -8.12
N ASP A 93 -16.55 -0.43 -8.61
CA ASP A 93 -16.32 -0.91 -9.98
C ASP A 93 -16.08 -2.43 -10.01
N ILE A 94 -16.30 -3.03 -11.18
CA ILE A 94 -15.96 -4.44 -11.44
C ILE A 94 -14.45 -4.55 -11.68
N ASP A 95 -13.67 -4.73 -10.62
CA ASP A 95 -12.21 -4.88 -10.69
C ASP A 95 -11.78 -6.10 -11.52
N PHE A 96 -12.58 -7.19 -11.45
CA PHE A 96 -12.26 -8.47 -12.09
C PHE A 96 -13.48 -9.02 -12.81
N PRO A 97 -13.53 -8.95 -14.14
CA PRO A 97 -14.61 -9.54 -14.94
C PRO A 97 -14.74 -11.06 -14.72
N ALA A 98 -15.95 -11.59 -14.91
CA ALA A 98 -16.17 -13.02 -14.89
C ALA A 98 -15.28 -13.75 -15.94
N GLY A 99 -14.77 -14.91 -15.58
CA GLY A 99 -13.80 -15.67 -16.39
C GLY A 99 -12.33 -15.30 -16.12
N THR A 100 -12.05 -14.22 -15.38
CA THR A 100 -10.65 -13.84 -15.05
C THR A 100 -10.03 -14.84 -14.09
N ASN A 101 -8.79 -15.24 -14.37
CA ASN A 101 -7.98 -16.07 -13.47
C ASN A 101 -7.11 -15.20 -12.56
N LEU A 102 -7.18 -15.44 -11.26
CA LEU A 102 -6.52 -14.65 -10.23
C LEU A 102 -5.72 -15.54 -9.29
N PRO A 103 -4.52 -15.10 -8.86
CA PRO A 103 -3.80 -15.76 -7.79
C PRO A 103 -4.53 -15.54 -6.46
N ILE A 104 -4.73 -16.61 -5.71
CA ILE A 104 -5.35 -16.57 -4.38
C ILE A 104 -4.45 -17.21 -3.34
N LEU A 105 -4.74 -16.86 -2.09
CA LEU A 105 -4.17 -17.49 -0.90
C LEU A 105 -5.30 -18.05 -0.03
N TYR A 106 -5.14 -19.27 0.46
CA TYR A 106 -6.11 -19.91 1.35
C TYR A 106 -5.43 -20.75 2.42
N LEU A 107 -6.12 -21.00 3.53
CA LEU A 107 -5.69 -21.93 4.58
C LEU A 107 -6.14 -23.35 4.24
N ALA A 108 -5.26 -24.34 4.41
CA ALA A 108 -5.59 -25.75 4.14
C ALA A 108 -6.79 -26.24 4.95
N ASN A 109 -6.89 -25.80 6.21
CA ASN A 109 -7.97 -26.16 7.15
C ASN A 109 -9.22 -25.28 7.04
N ALA A 110 -9.16 -24.17 6.28
CA ALA A 110 -10.25 -23.23 6.09
C ALA A 110 -10.25 -22.64 4.67
N PRO A 111 -10.48 -23.44 3.61
CA PRO A 111 -10.41 -22.97 2.22
C PRO A 111 -11.45 -21.90 1.91
N GLN A 112 -12.52 -21.80 2.70
CA GLN A 112 -13.55 -20.75 2.60
C GLN A 112 -13.02 -19.35 2.95
N SER A 113 -11.85 -19.24 3.61
CA SER A 113 -11.19 -17.96 3.92
C SER A 113 -10.25 -17.48 2.81
N ALA A 114 -10.37 -18.00 1.59
CA ALA A 114 -9.53 -17.63 0.47
C ALA A 114 -9.71 -16.16 0.08
N PHE A 115 -8.61 -15.51 -0.25
CA PHE A 115 -8.60 -14.11 -0.72
C PHE A 115 -7.62 -13.90 -1.88
N ILE A 116 -7.86 -12.85 -2.65
CA ILE A 116 -7.04 -12.52 -3.82
C ILE A 116 -5.66 -12.04 -3.36
N ALA A 117 -4.61 -12.67 -3.89
CA ALA A 117 -3.20 -12.43 -3.54
C ALA A 117 -2.61 -11.25 -4.34
N THR A 118 -3.22 -10.07 -4.29
CA THR A 118 -2.63 -8.86 -4.86
C THR A 118 -1.74 -8.17 -3.82
N VAL A 119 -0.68 -7.49 -4.26
CA VAL A 119 0.28 -6.80 -3.37
C VAL A 119 -0.43 -5.78 -2.48
N SER A 120 -1.37 -5.02 -3.06
CA SER A 120 -2.17 -4.03 -2.33
C SER A 120 -3.09 -4.63 -1.27
N ARG A 121 -3.56 -5.86 -1.45
CA ARG A 121 -4.41 -6.57 -0.48
C ARG A 121 -3.60 -7.28 0.60
N VAL A 122 -2.40 -7.75 0.23
CA VAL A 122 -1.50 -8.49 1.13
C VAL A 122 -0.68 -7.56 2.02
N TYR A 123 -0.24 -6.42 1.47
CA TYR A 123 0.65 -5.47 2.16
C TYR A 123 0.10 -4.02 2.18
N PRO A 124 -1.18 -3.77 2.51
CA PRO A 124 -1.76 -2.43 2.37
C PRO A 124 -1.03 -1.40 3.25
N ALA A 125 -0.81 -1.69 4.52
CA ALA A 125 -0.14 -0.80 5.45
C ALA A 125 1.34 -0.58 5.09
N ALA A 126 2.07 -1.65 4.71
CA ALA A 126 3.47 -1.54 4.32
C ALA A 126 3.65 -0.66 3.08
N LEU A 127 2.76 -0.76 2.09
CA LEU A 127 2.78 0.11 0.90
C LEU A 127 2.51 1.57 1.26
N THR A 128 1.47 1.85 2.05
CA THR A 128 1.11 3.21 2.44
C THR A 128 2.24 3.89 3.21
N PHE A 129 2.75 3.23 4.25
CA PHE A 129 3.85 3.78 5.04
C PHE A 129 5.18 3.83 4.25
N GLY A 130 5.41 2.88 3.35
CA GLY A 130 6.58 2.88 2.48
C GLY A 130 6.61 4.07 1.54
N ILE A 131 5.54 4.33 0.80
CA ILE A 131 5.43 5.47 -0.13
C ILE A 131 5.58 6.79 0.64
N LEU A 132 4.88 6.95 1.77
CA LEU A 132 4.96 8.15 2.59
C LEU A 132 6.38 8.35 3.16
N GLY A 133 7.02 7.27 3.61
CA GLY A 133 8.39 7.30 4.14
C GLY A 133 9.41 7.75 3.09
N VAL A 134 9.35 7.21 1.87
CA VAL A 134 10.21 7.62 0.76
C VAL A 134 10.00 9.10 0.42
N ALA A 135 8.74 9.53 0.26
CA ALA A 135 8.43 10.92 -0.08
C ALA A 135 8.97 11.92 0.98
N LEU A 136 8.85 11.61 2.27
CA LEU A 136 9.38 12.44 3.34
C LEU A 136 10.91 12.45 3.37
N LEU A 137 11.57 11.33 3.09
CA LEU A 137 13.01 11.26 2.99
C LEU A 137 13.53 12.11 1.83
N ASP A 138 12.95 12.00 0.65
CA ASP A 138 13.34 12.76 -0.52
C ASP A 138 13.20 14.26 -0.27
N LEU A 139 12.07 14.69 0.30
CA LEU A 139 11.87 16.07 0.70
C LEU A 139 12.92 16.52 1.72
N GLY A 140 13.21 15.71 2.73
CA GLY A 140 14.21 16.01 3.75
C GLY A 140 15.62 16.17 3.16
N LEU A 141 16.01 15.29 2.23
CA LEU A 141 17.30 15.36 1.53
C LEU A 141 17.41 16.58 0.63
N ILE A 142 16.36 16.93 -0.10
CA ILE A 142 16.30 18.15 -0.92
C ILE A 142 16.51 19.39 -0.05
N PHE A 143 15.80 19.49 1.08
CA PHE A 143 15.96 20.60 2.03
C PHE A 143 17.38 20.68 2.60
N TRP A 144 17.94 19.52 2.97
CA TRP A 144 19.30 19.47 3.49
C TRP A 144 20.35 19.89 2.48
N PHE A 145 20.22 19.44 1.21
CA PHE A 145 21.12 19.78 0.14
C PHE A 145 21.06 21.27 -0.22
N LEU A 146 19.86 21.84 -0.34
CA LEU A 146 19.67 23.26 -0.61
C LEU A 146 20.26 24.15 0.51
N SER A 147 20.09 23.75 1.77
CA SER A 147 20.64 24.51 2.92
C SER A 147 22.17 24.44 3.02
N ARG A 148 22.81 23.40 2.52
CA ARG A 148 24.28 23.29 2.46
C ARG A 148 24.90 24.19 1.40
N HIS A 149 24.30 24.24 0.21
CA HIS A 149 24.84 25.07 -0.90
C HIS A 149 24.85 26.57 -0.57
N GLU A 150 23.91 27.06 0.23
CA GLU A 150 23.90 28.48 0.61
C GLU A 150 24.98 28.85 1.63
N ASN A 151 25.45 27.93 2.44
CA ASN A 151 26.51 28.20 3.42
C ASN A 151 27.91 28.28 2.80
N THR A 152 28.16 27.50 1.74
CA THR A 152 29.46 27.48 1.06
C THR A 152 29.72 28.76 0.24
N GLN A 153 28.68 29.50 -0.17
CA GLN A 153 28.83 30.78 -0.86
C GLN A 153 29.05 31.99 0.06
N LYS A 154 28.93 31.85 1.36
CA LYS A 154 29.18 32.94 2.32
C LYS A 154 30.61 32.98 2.83
N ASP A 155 31.36 31.89 2.68
CA ASP A 155 32.74 31.77 3.17
C ASP A 155 33.76 31.92 2.04
N ALA A 156 33.31 32.28 0.81
CA ALA A 156 34.12 32.60 -0.36
C ALA A 156 33.98 34.09 -0.71
#